data_fc144b5b7e47c8f333449902dcfcd0ef
#
_entry.id   fc144b5b7e47c8f333449902dcfcd0ef
#
_cell.length_a   1.000
_cell.length_b   1.000
_cell.length_c   1.000
_cell.angle_alpha   90.00
_cell.angle_beta   90.00
_cell.angle_gamma   90.00
#
_symmetry.space_group_name_H-M   'P 1'
#
loop_
_entity.id
_entity.type
_entity.pdbx_description
1 polymer ?
#
loop_
_entity_poly.entity_id
_entity_poly.type
_entity_poly.pdbx_seq_one_letter_code
_entity_poly.pdbx_strand_id
1 'polypeptide(L)'
;VEIKGLNHRIFPWVLELVSRGLNVYLCGPSGSGKTTLAKRTAEALKLPFYYTGAILQKYELLGYMDANGNYISTSFYNCYKHGGLYLWDEIDASNPGALVAFNAALENGLLAAPNGEMVEIHPDFKCIAAANTIGKGSTQKHAGRQPIDGAVTERYAFVQMDYDWQLTAAIAQIDFDGEEKPIDYKVKRSYAQADYDKYFADVQAWS
;
A
#
# COMPACT_ATOMS: atom_id res chain seq x y z
N VAL A 1 -8.39 -18.25 3.97
CA VAL A 1 -8.14 -17.24 5.03
C VAL A 1 -9.48 -16.89 5.64
N GLU A 2 -9.61 -17.04 6.97
CA GLU A 2 -10.86 -16.68 7.67
C GLU A 2 -10.88 -15.17 7.93
N ILE A 3 -11.82 -14.45 7.32
CA ILE A 3 -12.01 -13.01 7.51
C ILE A 3 -12.89 -12.82 8.76
N LYS A 4 -12.30 -12.26 9.83
CA LYS A 4 -13.00 -12.00 11.10
C LYS A 4 -13.33 -10.53 11.30
N GLY A 5 -14.49 -10.24 11.85
CA GLY A 5 -14.92 -8.91 12.27
C GLY A 5 -15.42 -8.02 11.12
N LEU A 6 -15.70 -6.77 11.48
CA LEU A 6 -16.16 -5.74 10.52
C LEU A 6 -14.99 -5.25 9.67
N ASN A 7 -15.10 -5.38 8.36
CA ASN A 7 -14.08 -4.96 7.41
C ASN A 7 -14.69 -4.10 6.31
N HIS A 8 -13.89 -3.21 5.75
CA HIS A 8 -14.28 -2.42 4.58
C HIS A 8 -14.66 -3.35 3.42
N ARG A 9 -15.68 -2.99 2.64
CA ARG A 9 -16.21 -3.80 1.53
C ARG A 9 -15.17 -4.22 0.49
N ILE A 10 -14.09 -3.41 0.28
CA ILE A 10 -13.00 -3.78 -0.63
C ILE A 10 -11.93 -4.67 0.01
N PHE A 11 -12.04 -5.00 1.30
CA PHE A 11 -11.03 -5.77 2.02
C PHE A 11 -10.73 -7.13 1.38
N PRO A 12 -11.73 -7.95 0.96
CA PRO A 12 -11.46 -9.24 0.32
C PRO A 12 -10.63 -9.09 -0.95
N TRP A 13 -10.92 -8.05 -1.73
CA TRP A 13 -10.19 -7.74 -2.96
C TRP A 13 -8.73 -7.36 -2.70
N VAL A 14 -8.47 -6.45 -1.76
CA VAL A 14 -7.11 -6.05 -1.40
C VAL A 14 -6.33 -7.23 -0.82
N LEU A 15 -6.95 -8.03 0.03
CA LEU A 15 -6.35 -9.24 0.59
C LEU A 15 -5.91 -10.21 -0.50
N GLU A 16 -6.75 -10.43 -1.51
CA GLU A 16 -6.44 -11.29 -2.64
C GLU A 16 -5.25 -10.77 -3.44
N LEU A 17 -5.23 -9.48 -3.79
CA LEU A 17 -4.12 -8.86 -4.53
C LEU A 17 -2.79 -9.01 -3.79
N VAL A 18 -2.78 -8.70 -2.48
CA VAL A 18 -1.58 -8.78 -1.65
C VAL A 18 -1.14 -10.23 -1.44
N SER A 19 -2.07 -11.16 -1.26
CA SER A 19 -1.75 -12.60 -1.10
C SER A 19 -1.04 -13.16 -2.32
N ARG A 20 -1.38 -12.68 -3.51
CA ARG A 20 -0.73 -13.03 -4.78
C ARG A 20 0.60 -12.31 -5.02
N GLY A 21 1.08 -11.51 -4.08
CA GLY A 21 2.35 -10.81 -4.18
C GLY A 21 2.31 -9.51 -4.98
N LEU A 22 1.12 -8.96 -5.25
CA LEU A 22 1.00 -7.67 -5.92
C LEU A 22 1.16 -6.54 -4.91
N ASN A 23 1.93 -5.51 -5.30
CA ASN A 23 1.94 -4.25 -4.57
C ASN A 23 0.62 -3.52 -4.84
N VAL A 24 0.00 -3.01 -3.80
CA VAL A 24 -1.30 -2.33 -3.90
C VAL A 24 -1.15 -0.84 -3.59
N TYR A 25 -1.75 0.01 -4.43
CA TYR A 25 -1.86 1.45 -4.19
C TYR A 25 -3.30 1.80 -3.81
N LEU A 26 -3.53 2.09 -2.53
CA LEU A 26 -4.83 2.52 -2.03
C LEU A 26 -4.98 4.03 -2.19
N CYS A 27 -5.89 4.46 -3.04
CA CYS A 27 -6.21 5.86 -3.24
C CYS A 27 -7.60 6.17 -2.71
N GLY A 28 -7.71 7.15 -1.83
CA GLY A 28 -9.02 7.53 -1.30
C GLY A 28 -8.95 8.66 -0.28
N PRO A 29 -10.11 9.22 0.11
CA PRO A 29 -10.16 10.35 1.03
C PRO A 29 -9.53 10.02 2.39
N SER A 30 -9.11 11.06 3.10
CA SER A 30 -8.66 10.92 4.49
C SER A 30 -9.81 10.36 5.35
N GLY A 31 -9.49 9.45 6.26
CA GLY A 31 -10.50 8.81 7.12
C GLY A 31 -11.29 7.66 6.47
N SER A 32 -11.00 7.26 5.22
CA SER A 32 -11.65 6.09 4.60
C SER A 32 -11.19 4.74 5.18
N GLY A 33 -10.20 4.73 6.08
CA GLY A 33 -9.75 3.50 6.75
C GLY A 33 -8.60 2.77 6.05
N LYS A 34 -7.84 3.42 5.17
CA LYS A 34 -6.71 2.81 4.42
C LYS A 34 -5.70 2.11 5.32
N THR A 35 -5.27 2.77 6.39
CA THR A 35 -4.32 2.24 7.36
C THR A 35 -4.90 1.04 8.11
N THR A 36 -6.18 1.12 8.50
CA THR A 36 -6.91 0.00 9.16
C THR A 36 -7.02 -1.20 8.24
N LEU A 37 -7.34 -0.97 6.95
CA LEU A 37 -7.45 -2.03 5.94
C LEU A 37 -6.10 -2.73 5.74
N ALA A 38 -5.00 -1.97 5.63
CA ALA A 38 -3.65 -2.54 5.50
C ALA A 38 -3.27 -3.38 6.72
N LYS A 39 -3.55 -2.90 7.94
CA LYS A 39 -3.32 -3.64 9.17
C LYS A 39 -4.12 -4.95 9.22
N ARG A 40 -5.41 -4.91 8.86
CA ARG A 40 -6.26 -6.09 8.76
C ARG A 40 -5.77 -7.08 7.71
N THR A 41 -5.22 -6.60 6.61
CA THR A 41 -4.61 -7.44 5.59
C THR A 41 -3.39 -8.19 6.14
N ALA A 42 -2.53 -7.52 6.90
CA ALA A 42 -1.39 -8.15 7.55
C ALA A 42 -1.85 -9.22 8.57
N GLU A 43 -2.84 -8.91 9.40
CA GLU A 43 -3.43 -9.83 10.38
C GLU A 43 -4.00 -11.10 9.69
N ALA A 44 -4.75 -10.92 8.59
CA ALA A 44 -5.33 -12.03 7.84
C ALA A 44 -4.27 -12.94 7.20
N LEU A 45 -3.16 -12.35 6.74
CA LEU A 45 -2.02 -13.07 6.17
C LEU A 45 -1.06 -13.62 7.25
N LYS A 46 -1.30 -13.29 8.53
CA LYS A 46 -0.42 -13.64 9.67
C LYS A 46 1.00 -13.10 9.51
N LEU A 47 1.13 -11.91 8.92
CA LEU A 47 2.39 -11.22 8.69
C LEU A 47 2.60 -10.11 9.73
N PRO A 48 3.85 -9.85 10.14
CA PRO A 48 4.19 -8.64 10.87
C PRO A 48 3.78 -7.40 10.08
N PHE A 49 3.25 -6.39 10.77
CA PHE A 49 2.84 -5.12 10.16
C PHE A 49 3.86 -4.03 10.43
N TYR A 50 4.34 -3.40 9.37
CA TYR A 50 5.28 -2.28 9.39
C TYR A 50 4.63 -1.05 8.76
N TYR A 51 4.87 0.10 9.35
CA TYR A 51 4.23 1.35 8.96
C TYR A 51 5.24 2.48 8.85
N THR A 52 5.05 3.32 7.83
CA THR A 52 5.72 4.62 7.69
C THR A 52 4.74 5.60 7.07
N GLY A 53 4.68 6.82 7.59
CA GLY A 53 3.95 7.93 6.99
C GLY A 53 4.69 8.55 5.81
N ALA A 54 4.43 9.85 5.53
CA ALA A 54 5.17 10.59 4.52
C ALA A 54 6.67 10.60 4.85
N ILE A 55 7.51 10.23 3.89
CA ILE A 55 8.97 10.20 4.02
C ILE A 55 9.53 11.48 3.38
N LEU A 56 10.13 12.32 4.20
CA LEU A 56 10.68 13.60 3.76
C LEU A 56 12.16 13.52 3.38
N GLN A 57 12.87 12.53 3.95
CA GLN A 57 14.30 12.34 3.71
C GLN A 57 14.59 10.86 3.43
N LYS A 58 15.56 10.61 2.54
CA LYS A 58 15.91 9.25 2.11
C LYS A 58 16.35 8.33 3.27
N TYR A 59 16.98 8.88 4.30
CA TYR A 59 17.41 8.11 5.47
C TYR A 59 16.23 7.57 6.32
N GLU A 60 15.05 8.21 6.25
CA GLU A 60 13.85 7.71 6.91
C GLU A 60 13.33 6.42 6.26
N LEU A 61 13.68 6.19 4.99
CA LEU A 61 13.41 4.95 4.28
C LEU A 61 14.52 3.91 4.51
N LEU A 62 15.76 4.29 4.24
CA LEU A 62 16.89 3.35 4.18
C LEU A 62 17.61 3.15 5.51
N GLY A 63 17.38 3.99 6.51
CA GLY A 63 18.15 4.04 7.74
C GLY A 63 19.40 4.94 7.60
N TYR A 64 20.19 4.97 8.63
CA TYR A 64 21.42 5.79 8.71
C TYR A 64 22.42 5.21 9.70
N MET A 65 23.68 5.67 9.59
CA MET A 65 24.71 5.40 10.59
C MET A 65 24.68 6.49 11.67
N ASP A 66 24.61 6.11 12.95
CA ASP A 66 24.72 7.07 14.05
C ASP A 66 26.16 7.56 14.24
N ALA A 67 26.35 8.51 15.16
CA ALA A 67 27.67 9.07 15.45
C ALA A 67 28.67 8.04 16.05
N ASN A 68 28.18 6.91 16.53
CA ASN A 68 28.97 5.81 17.07
C ASN A 68 29.27 4.71 16.04
N GLY A 69 28.81 4.88 14.82
CA GLY A 69 28.97 3.90 13.75
C GLY A 69 27.95 2.75 13.81
N ASN A 70 26.88 2.86 14.58
CA ASN A 70 25.82 1.87 14.58
C ASN A 70 24.80 2.17 13.48
N TYR A 71 24.34 1.14 12.80
CA TYR A 71 23.26 1.26 11.81
C TYR A 71 21.90 1.31 12.52
N ILE A 72 21.16 2.37 12.25
CA ILE A 72 19.77 2.54 12.71
C ILE A 72 18.84 2.14 11.59
N SER A 73 18.20 0.98 11.74
CA SER A 73 17.28 0.41 10.76
C SER A 73 15.90 1.08 10.81
N THR A 74 15.17 1.00 9.69
CA THR A 74 13.81 1.54 9.55
C THR A 74 12.76 0.43 9.46
N SER A 75 11.48 0.82 9.54
CA SER A 75 10.37 -0.10 9.30
C SER A 75 10.46 -0.76 7.92
N PHE A 76 10.80 0.02 6.88
CA PHE A 76 10.97 -0.52 5.54
C PHE A 76 12.11 -1.55 5.48
N TYR A 77 13.30 -1.19 5.97
CA TYR A 77 14.45 -2.11 5.98
C TYR A 77 14.11 -3.42 6.71
N ASN A 78 13.48 -3.33 7.88
CA ASN A 78 13.15 -4.50 8.68
C ASN A 78 12.12 -5.40 7.98
N CYS A 79 11.08 -4.79 7.38
CA CYS A 79 10.09 -5.52 6.60
C CYS A 79 10.71 -6.19 5.37
N TYR A 80 11.56 -5.45 4.66
CA TYR A 80 12.22 -5.93 3.45
C TYR A 80 13.11 -7.14 3.71
N LYS A 81 13.88 -7.10 4.82
CA LYS A 81 14.84 -8.12 5.23
C LYS A 81 14.19 -9.35 5.90
N HIS A 82 13.15 -9.13 6.71
CA HIS A 82 12.59 -10.19 7.57
C HIS A 82 11.19 -10.64 7.16
N GLY A 83 10.63 -10.04 6.13
CA GLY A 83 9.26 -10.30 5.70
C GLY A 83 8.21 -9.54 6.52
N GLY A 84 7.02 -9.45 5.99
CA GLY A 84 5.90 -8.74 6.59
C GLY A 84 5.13 -7.90 5.58
N LEU A 85 4.11 -7.21 6.05
CA LEU A 85 3.39 -6.23 5.25
C LEU A 85 3.85 -4.82 5.61
N TYR A 86 4.43 -4.15 4.64
CA TYR A 86 4.84 -2.75 4.73
C TYR A 86 3.76 -1.83 4.19
N LEU A 87 3.28 -0.91 5.01
CA LEU A 87 2.42 0.19 4.60
C LEU A 87 3.23 1.48 4.52
N TRP A 88 3.34 2.04 3.31
CA TRP A 88 3.79 3.41 3.12
C TRP A 88 2.58 4.33 2.97
N ASP A 89 2.22 5.01 4.03
CA ASP A 89 1.11 5.97 4.03
C ASP A 89 1.57 7.34 3.54
N GLU A 90 0.66 8.10 2.95
CA GLU A 90 0.93 9.42 2.36
C GLU A 90 2.11 9.42 1.35
N ILE A 91 2.23 8.35 0.56
CA ILE A 91 3.31 8.22 -0.43
C ILE A 91 3.35 9.41 -1.41
N ASP A 92 2.19 10.00 -1.74
CA ASP A 92 2.04 11.18 -2.60
C ASP A 92 2.55 12.49 -1.97
N ALA A 93 2.85 12.50 -0.66
CA ALA A 93 3.48 13.61 0.05
C ALA A 93 4.97 13.38 0.31
N SER A 94 5.52 12.24 -0.14
CA SER A 94 6.88 11.84 0.15
C SER A 94 7.89 12.41 -0.83
N ASN A 95 9.17 12.42 -0.41
CA ASN A 95 10.28 12.92 -1.21
C ASN A 95 10.51 12.05 -2.46
N PRO A 96 10.64 12.63 -3.68
CA PRO A 96 10.88 11.88 -4.90
C PRO A 96 12.13 10.99 -4.86
N GLY A 97 13.20 11.42 -4.18
CA GLY A 97 14.42 10.63 -4.03
C GLY A 97 14.22 9.37 -3.19
N ALA A 98 13.30 9.40 -2.20
CA ALA A 98 12.90 8.21 -1.45
C ALA A 98 12.07 7.25 -2.32
N LEU A 99 11.17 7.79 -3.15
CA LEU A 99 10.38 7.00 -4.12
C LEU A 99 11.26 6.26 -5.12
N VAL A 100 12.28 6.94 -5.68
CA VAL A 100 13.23 6.31 -6.60
C VAL A 100 14.00 5.18 -5.92
N ALA A 101 14.50 5.38 -4.69
CA ALA A 101 15.23 4.35 -3.95
C ALA A 101 14.34 3.14 -3.62
N PHE A 102 13.09 3.38 -3.23
CA PHE A 102 12.11 2.33 -2.95
C PHE A 102 11.80 1.50 -4.19
N ASN A 103 11.52 2.16 -5.31
CA ASN A 103 11.21 1.48 -6.56
C ASN A 103 12.38 0.66 -7.08
N ALA A 104 13.61 1.19 -6.96
CA ALA A 104 14.81 0.45 -7.32
C ALA A 104 14.97 -0.83 -6.47
N ALA A 105 14.67 -0.75 -5.17
CA ALA A 105 14.69 -1.92 -4.30
C ALA A 105 13.64 -2.96 -4.71
N LEU A 106 12.41 -2.54 -5.02
CA LEU A 106 11.34 -3.45 -5.46
C LEU A 106 11.65 -4.10 -6.82
N GLU A 107 12.23 -3.34 -7.75
CA GLU A 107 12.53 -3.81 -9.10
C GLU A 107 13.67 -4.83 -9.12
N ASN A 108 14.74 -4.51 -8.40
CA ASN A 108 15.96 -5.33 -8.42
C ASN A 108 15.91 -6.46 -7.39
N GLY A 109 14.96 -6.45 -6.46
CA GLY A 109 14.93 -7.39 -5.33
C GLY A 109 16.11 -7.21 -4.37
N LEU A 110 16.85 -6.11 -4.49
CA LEU A 110 18.06 -5.79 -3.72
C LEU A 110 17.99 -4.38 -3.14
N LEU A 111 18.30 -4.25 -1.86
CA LEU A 111 18.37 -2.98 -1.12
C LEU A 111 19.81 -2.73 -0.66
N ALA A 112 20.42 -1.64 -1.13
CA ALA A 112 21.70 -1.18 -0.62
C ALA A 112 21.49 -0.35 0.65
N ALA A 113 21.89 -0.88 1.80
CA ALA A 113 21.77 -0.18 3.08
C ALA A 113 22.98 0.72 3.36
N PRO A 114 22.83 1.80 4.14
CA PRO A 114 23.91 2.73 4.46
C PRO A 114 25.13 2.12 5.18
N ASN A 115 24.96 0.98 5.84
CA ASN A 115 26.05 0.22 6.45
C ASN A 115 26.87 -0.63 5.45
N GLY A 116 26.58 -0.53 4.15
CA GLY A 116 27.22 -1.30 3.10
C GLY A 116 26.63 -2.68 2.85
N GLU A 117 25.61 -3.08 3.60
CA GLU A 117 24.93 -4.36 3.39
C GLU A 117 24.06 -4.31 2.14
N MET A 118 24.10 -5.38 1.35
CA MET A 118 23.14 -5.65 0.26
C MET A 118 22.12 -6.66 0.76
N VAL A 119 20.87 -6.21 0.90
CA VAL A 119 19.78 -7.00 1.46
C VAL A 119 18.87 -7.49 0.34
N GLU A 120 18.69 -8.81 0.24
CA GLU A 120 17.70 -9.40 -0.65
C GLU A 120 16.30 -9.27 -0.09
N ILE A 121 15.33 -9.09 -1.00
CA ILE A 121 13.91 -9.01 -0.63
C ILE A 121 13.44 -10.35 -0.04
N HIS A 122 12.82 -10.30 1.14
CA HIS A 122 12.25 -11.49 1.75
C HIS A 122 11.05 -12.00 0.94
N PRO A 123 10.88 -13.33 0.74
CA PRO A 123 9.74 -13.88 -0.02
C PRO A 123 8.36 -13.47 0.53
N ASP A 124 8.26 -13.28 1.85
CA ASP A 124 7.04 -12.84 2.51
C ASP A 124 6.93 -11.30 2.61
N PHE A 125 7.79 -10.54 1.95
CA PHE A 125 7.62 -9.09 1.85
C PHE A 125 6.38 -8.78 1.02
N LYS A 126 5.49 -7.95 1.57
CA LYS A 126 4.29 -7.43 0.90
C LYS A 126 4.25 -5.92 1.07
N CYS A 127 3.70 -5.22 0.08
CA CYS A 127 3.65 -3.76 0.10
C CYS A 127 2.26 -3.23 -0.23
N ILE A 128 1.81 -2.30 0.62
CA ILE A 128 0.67 -1.42 0.35
C ILE A 128 1.17 0.02 0.43
N ALA A 129 0.92 0.81 -0.60
CA ALA A 129 1.08 2.26 -0.58
C ALA A 129 -0.30 2.91 -0.42
N ALA A 130 -0.40 3.95 0.39
CA ALA A 130 -1.65 4.67 0.57
C ALA A 130 -1.48 6.16 0.28
N ALA A 131 -2.47 6.76 -0.36
CA ALA A 131 -2.48 8.17 -0.72
C ALA A 131 -3.89 8.76 -0.75
N ASN A 132 -3.96 10.07 -0.68
CA ASN A 132 -5.22 10.80 -0.84
C ASN A 132 -5.44 11.25 -2.30
N THR A 133 -4.44 11.07 -3.17
CA THR A 133 -4.49 11.41 -4.59
C THR A 133 -4.00 10.26 -5.45
N ILE A 134 -4.37 10.28 -6.74
CA ILE A 134 -3.91 9.30 -7.73
C ILE A 134 -2.53 9.64 -8.30
N GLY A 135 -1.73 10.45 -7.59
CA GLY A 135 -0.38 10.81 -8.05
C GLY A 135 -0.31 11.83 -9.18
N LYS A 136 -1.40 12.54 -9.49
CA LYS A 136 -1.43 13.60 -10.53
C LYS A 136 -0.91 14.97 -10.07
N GLY A 137 -0.32 15.04 -8.87
CA GLY A 137 0.18 16.28 -8.28
C GLY A 137 -0.85 17.03 -7.42
N SER A 138 -0.49 18.25 -7.03
CA SER A 138 -1.32 19.08 -6.14
C SER A 138 -2.64 19.50 -6.80
N THR A 139 -3.70 19.45 -6.01
CA THR A 139 -5.00 20.00 -6.34
C THR A 139 -5.32 21.12 -5.35
N GLN A 140 -6.38 21.94 -5.61
CA GLN A 140 -6.81 22.99 -4.66
C GLN A 140 -7.11 22.45 -3.25
N LYS A 141 -7.48 21.16 -3.12
CA LYS A 141 -7.75 20.50 -1.83
C LYS A 141 -6.52 19.84 -1.22
N HIS A 142 -5.46 19.60 -1.99
CA HIS A 142 -4.27 18.85 -1.57
C HIS A 142 -3.01 19.59 -2.05
N ALA A 143 -2.72 20.73 -1.43
CA ALA A 143 -1.49 21.48 -1.67
C ALA A 143 -0.27 20.68 -1.21
N GLY A 144 0.84 20.77 -1.95
CA GLY A 144 2.11 20.11 -1.59
C GLY A 144 2.23 18.64 -2.05
N ARG A 145 1.24 18.08 -2.76
CA ARG A 145 1.33 16.75 -3.36
C ARG A 145 2.10 16.80 -4.68
N GLN A 146 3.08 15.91 -4.84
CA GLN A 146 3.88 15.86 -6.05
C GLN A 146 3.29 14.84 -7.05
N PRO A 147 3.47 15.07 -8.38
CA PRO A 147 3.17 14.05 -9.37
C PRO A 147 4.05 12.83 -9.09
N ILE A 148 3.43 11.66 -9.01
CA ILE A 148 4.17 10.40 -8.95
C ILE A 148 4.44 9.98 -10.39
N ASP A 149 5.70 9.67 -10.70
CA ASP A 149 6.13 9.24 -12.03
C ASP A 149 5.33 8.00 -12.48
N GLY A 150 5.02 7.92 -13.76
CA GLY A 150 4.35 6.77 -14.38
C GLY A 150 5.04 5.44 -14.07
N ALA A 151 6.37 5.44 -14.08
CA ALA A 151 7.17 4.27 -13.73
C ALA A 151 6.94 3.75 -12.30
N VAL A 152 6.56 4.62 -11.36
CA VAL A 152 6.18 4.23 -10.00
C VAL A 152 4.80 3.57 -10.01
N THR A 153 3.86 4.18 -10.72
CA THR A 153 2.46 3.74 -10.73
C THR A 153 2.25 2.41 -11.45
N GLU A 154 3.12 2.07 -12.41
CA GLU A 154 3.08 0.81 -13.16
C GLU A 154 3.34 -0.44 -12.32
N ARG A 155 3.96 -0.28 -11.14
CA ARG A 155 4.31 -1.37 -10.23
C ARG A 155 3.24 -1.72 -9.21
N TYR A 156 2.11 -1.00 -9.24
CA TYR A 156 1.04 -1.16 -8.27
C TYR A 156 -0.29 -1.52 -8.93
N ALA A 157 -1.04 -2.37 -8.26
CA ALA A 157 -2.47 -2.52 -8.50
C ALA A 157 -3.19 -1.34 -7.82
N PHE A 158 -3.80 -0.46 -8.61
CA PHE A 158 -4.53 0.70 -8.10
C PHE A 158 -5.91 0.28 -7.60
N VAL A 159 -6.20 0.61 -6.36
CA VAL A 159 -7.49 0.36 -5.73
C VAL A 159 -8.03 1.68 -5.16
N GLN A 160 -9.18 2.11 -5.66
CA GLN A 160 -9.89 3.24 -5.08
C GLN A 160 -10.64 2.80 -3.84
N MET A 161 -10.47 3.53 -2.75
CA MET A 161 -11.09 3.27 -1.47
C MET A 161 -11.90 4.49 -1.02
N ASP A 162 -13.19 4.47 -1.29
CA ASP A 162 -14.13 5.49 -0.83
C ASP A 162 -14.60 5.20 0.61
N TYR A 163 -15.43 6.07 1.18
CA TYR A 163 -16.06 5.80 2.47
C TYR A 163 -17.02 4.60 2.36
N ASP A 164 -16.94 3.73 3.35
CA ASP A 164 -17.88 2.62 3.53
C ASP A 164 -18.87 3.01 4.64
N TRP A 165 -20.01 3.55 4.23
CA TRP A 165 -21.02 4.04 5.16
C TRP A 165 -21.71 2.92 5.91
N GLN A 166 -21.87 1.73 5.31
CA GLN A 166 -22.41 0.55 6.00
C GLN A 166 -21.48 0.10 7.11
N LEU A 167 -20.17 0.03 6.83
CA LEU A 167 -19.17 -0.26 7.86
C LEU A 167 -19.17 0.80 8.95
N THR A 168 -19.25 2.08 8.58
CA THR A 168 -19.28 3.19 9.54
C THR A 168 -20.51 3.10 10.43
N ALA A 169 -21.70 2.84 9.87
CA ALA A 169 -22.93 2.65 10.61
C ALA A 169 -22.86 1.44 11.53
N ALA A 170 -22.32 0.32 11.05
CA ALA A 170 -22.15 -0.88 11.86
C ALA A 170 -21.20 -0.67 13.05
N ILE A 171 -20.10 0.06 12.85
CA ILE A 171 -19.18 0.45 13.92
C ILE A 171 -19.87 1.39 14.94
N ALA A 172 -20.66 2.34 14.46
CA ALA A 172 -21.40 3.28 15.27
C ALA A 172 -22.67 2.69 15.91
N GLN A 173 -23.04 1.46 15.53
CA GLN A 173 -24.27 0.78 15.96
C GLN A 173 -25.54 1.58 15.65
N ILE A 174 -25.60 2.18 14.46
CA ILE A 174 -26.76 2.91 13.93
C ILE A 174 -27.28 2.23 12.68
N ASP A 175 -28.57 2.34 12.42
CA ASP A 175 -29.17 1.87 11.18
C ASP A 175 -28.76 2.78 10.01
N PHE A 176 -28.39 2.16 8.89
CA PHE A 176 -28.03 2.85 7.66
C PHE A 176 -29.06 2.52 6.59
N ASP A 177 -29.79 3.53 6.15
CA ASP A 177 -30.85 3.46 5.13
C ASP A 177 -30.46 4.06 3.78
N GLY A 178 -29.20 4.47 3.65
CA GLY A 178 -28.65 5.05 2.42
C GLY A 178 -28.29 4.02 1.35
N GLU A 179 -28.41 4.39 0.09
CA GLU A 179 -27.88 3.60 -1.02
C GLU A 179 -26.37 3.83 -1.19
N GLU A 180 -25.59 2.76 -1.18
CA GLU A 180 -24.18 2.83 -1.54
C GLU A 180 -24.02 2.88 -3.06
N LYS A 181 -23.14 3.75 -3.53
CA LYS A 181 -22.75 3.74 -4.94
C LYS A 181 -22.02 2.43 -5.26
N PRO A 182 -22.29 1.83 -6.43
CA PRO A 182 -21.54 0.66 -6.88
C PRO A 182 -20.04 0.96 -6.85
N ILE A 183 -19.25 -0.04 -6.43
CA ILE A 183 -17.79 0.09 -6.44
C ILE A 183 -17.34 0.05 -7.90
N ASP A 184 -16.74 1.15 -8.38
CA ASP A 184 -16.07 1.17 -9.68
C ASP A 184 -14.65 0.61 -9.51
N TYR A 185 -14.48 -0.68 -9.76
CA TYR A 185 -13.19 -1.36 -9.71
C TYR A 185 -12.32 -1.01 -10.93
N LYS A 186 -12.11 0.26 -11.20
CA LYS A 186 -11.16 0.67 -12.23
C LYS A 186 -9.72 0.46 -11.76
N VAL A 187 -9.26 -0.76 -11.95
CA VAL A 187 -7.85 -1.08 -11.80
C VAL A 187 -7.14 -0.60 -13.07
N LYS A 188 -6.40 0.49 -13.00
CA LYS A 188 -5.49 0.87 -14.08
C LYS A 188 -4.20 0.06 -13.92
N ARG A 189 -3.93 -0.85 -14.83
CA ARG A 189 -2.69 -1.60 -14.93
C ARG A 189 -1.95 -1.24 -16.21
N SER A 190 -0.62 -1.25 -16.12
CA SER A 190 0.30 -1.31 -17.25
C SER A 190 0.64 -2.74 -17.70
N TYR A 191 0.07 -3.76 -17.06
CA TYR A 191 0.25 -5.16 -17.47
C TYR A 191 -0.66 -5.53 -18.66
N ALA A 192 -0.23 -6.51 -19.47
CA ALA A 192 -0.96 -6.94 -20.65
C ALA A 192 -2.43 -7.28 -20.35
N GLN A 193 -3.34 -6.87 -21.24
CA GLN A 193 -4.80 -7.03 -21.10
C GLN A 193 -5.22 -8.48 -20.78
N ALA A 194 -4.48 -9.47 -21.33
CA ALA A 194 -4.72 -10.89 -21.11
C ALA A 194 -4.58 -11.35 -19.64
N ASP A 195 -3.64 -10.74 -18.88
CA ASP A 195 -3.49 -11.04 -17.46
C ASP A 195 -4.62 -10.45 -16.63
N TYR A 196 -5.22 -9.37 -17.14
CA TYR A 196 -6.32 -8.67 -16.54
C TYR A 196 -7.63 -9.45 -16.64
N ASP A 197 -7.92 -9.96 -17.84
CA ASP A 197 -9.16 -10.70 -18.12
C ASP A 197 -9.20 -12.03 -17.36
N LYS A 198 -8.05 -12.71 -17.23
CA LYS A 198 -7.91 -13.92 -16.41
C LYS A 198 -8.18 -13.64 -14.92
N TYR A 199 -7.69 -12.54 -14.42
CA TYR A 199 -7.87 -12.12 -13.01
C TYR A 199 -9.32 -11.81 -12.67
N PHE A 200 -10.06 -11.14 -13.57
CA PHE A 200 -11.47 -10.82 -13.38
C PHE A 200 -12.36 -12.06 -13.45
N ALA A 201 -12.03 -12.99 -14.35
CA ALA A 201 -12.77 -14.27 -14.46
C ALA A 201 -12.64 -15.09 -13.16
N ASP A 202 -11.43 -15.14 -12.58
CA ASP A 202 -11.17 -15.87 -11.33
C ASP A 202 -11.90 -15.23 -10.14
N VAL A 203 -11.99 -13.90 -10.07
CA VAL A 203 -12.68 -13.19 -8.97
C VAL A 203 -14.18 -13.32 -9.05
N GLN A 204 -14.79 -13.30 -10.26
CA GLN A 204 -16.23 -13.52 -10.44
C GLN A 204 -16.65 -14.96 -10.13
N ALA A 205 -15.74 -15.92 -10.22
CA ALA A 205 -16.02 -17.32 -9.86
C ALA A 205 -16.08 -17.55 -8.34
N TRP A 206 -15.72 -16.54 -7.52
CA TRP A 206 -15.70 -16.61 -6.04
C TRP A 206 -16.83 -15.81 -5.37
N SER A 207 -17.67 -15.12 -6.15
CA SER A 207 -18.91 -14.44 -5.71
C SER A 207 -20.14 -15.35 -5.92
#